data_58223382414d320a4f05cd51f8b5eeb2
#
_entry.id   58223382414d320a4f05cd51f8b5eeb2
#
_cell.length_a   1.000
_cell.length_b   1.000
_cell.length_c   1.000
_cell.angle_alpha   90.00
_cell.angle_beta   90.00
_cell.angle_gamma   90.00
#
_symmetry.space_group_name_H-M   'P 1'
#
loop_
_entity.id
_entity.type
_entity.pdbx_description
1 polymer ?
#
loop_
_entity_poly.entity_id
_entity_poly.type
_entity_poly.pdbx_seq_one_letter_code
_entity_poly.pdbx_strand_id
1 'polypeptide(L)'
;MKKIFLYFAAACAFIACDPVSEDISNAGHITLDELKAKSTVTVDKAASGQNGNVISCETLAPVVAKWNIGGKEFIANAAKKKMKLGEYTVILTALCADGTELVAEFPGIKCAEITDPLQKIYIYGEDPASQPPFKPGAWNAAAMRFSDTEGQHFPYLSDEVYWGFKTLIMDVSDATADCTMMVHNGWWSNTYYDNVPVVNGPNEIQLTEDIAKDCEKGNGGQGKDLQFLIKSGDCTVNSVYYEE
;
A
#
# COMPACT_ATOMS: atom_id res chain seq x y z
N MET A 1 17.40 -21.18 -42.69
CA MET A 1 16.57 -20.48 -41.67
C MET A 1 16.23 -19.01 -42.01
N LYS A 2 16.64 -18.45 -43.16
CA LYS A 2 16.34 -17.04 -43.54
C LYS A 2 15.05 -16.86 -44.37
N LYS A 3 14.40 -17.94 -44.79
CA LYS A 3 13.21 -17.86 -45.67
C LYS A 3 11.86 -17.88 -44.93
N ILE A 4 11.87 -18.27 -43.67
CA ILE A 4 10.61 -18.34 -42.85
C ILE A 4 10.17 -16.96 -42.32
N PHE A 5 11.13 -16.05 -42.10
CA PHE A 5 10.83 -14.70 -41.66
C PHE A 5 10.18 -13.80 -42.71
N LEU A 6 10.38 -14.09 -43.98
CA LEU A 6 9.81 -13.28 -45.08
C LEU A 6 8.30 -13.53 -45.25
N TYR A 7 7.83 -14.72 -44.91
CA TYR A 7 6.41 -15.05 -45.06
C TYR A 7 5.55 -14.49 -43.90
N PHE A 8 6.16 -14.28 -42.73
CA PHE A 8 5.43 -13.69 -41.58
C PHE A 8 5.26 -12.17 -41.75
N ALA A 9 6.21 -11.48 -42.33
CA ALA A 9 6.12 -10.06 -42.62
C ALA A 9 5.08 -9.73 -43.74
N ALA A 10 4.85 -10.65 -44.67
CA ALA A 10 3.84 -10.47 -45.71
C ALA A 10 2.40 -10.72 -45.26
N ALA A 11 2.20 -11.56 -44.22
CA ALA A 11 0.88 -11.83 -43.70
C ALA A 11 0.32 -10.68 -42.83
N CYS A 12 1.18 -9.85 -42.22
CA CYS A 12 0.77 -8.67 -41.46
C CYS A 12 0.38 -7.46 -42.34
N ALA A 13 0.72 -7.47 -43.62
CA ALA A 13 0.45 -6.34 -44.53
C ALA A 13 -0.97 -6.36 -45.11
N PHE A 14 -1.75 -7.40 -44.92
CA PHE A 14 -3.12 -7.51 -45.47
C PHE A 14 -4.23 -7.25 -44.44
N ILE A 15 -3.87 -6.88 -43.18
CA ILE A 15 -4.80 -6.35 -42.21
C ILE A 15 -4.67 -4.82 -42.15
N ALA A 16 -4.48 -4.21 -43.31
CA ALA A 16 -4.57 -2.76 -43.44
C ALA A 16 -6.05 -2.43 -43.62
N CYS A 17 -6.67 -2.00 -42.57
CA CYS A 17 -7.85 -1.17 -42.45
C CYS A 17 -8.48 -0.76 -43.78
N ASP A 18 -9.65 -1.28 -44.03
CA ASP A 18 -10.66 -0.57 -44.78
C ASP A 18 -10.96 0.73 -43.99
N PRO A 19 -10.80 1.91 -44.53
CA PRO A 19 -11.26 3.12 -43.86
C PRO A 19 -12.77 3.19 -44.01
N VAL A 20 -13.45 2.42 -43.16
CA VAL A 20 -14.87 2.71 -42.93
C VAL A 20 -14.84 4.03 -42.17
N SER A 21 -15.20 5.10 -42.90
CA SER A 21 -15.53 6.38 -42.30
C SER A 21 -16.88 6.23 -41.61
N GLU A 22 -16.90 5.44 -40.55
CA GLU A 22 -17.95 5.55 -39.55
C GLU A 22 -17.69 6.82 -38.77
N ASP A 23 -18.73 7.59 -38.54
CA ASP A 23 -18.73 8.80 -37.73
C ASP A 23 -18.09 8.50 -36.38
N ILE A 24 -16.79 8.80 -36.26
CA ILE A 24 -15.96 8.53 -35.06
C ILE A 24 -16.34 9.50 -33.92
N SER A 25 -17.34 10.35 -34.11
CA SER A 25 -17.71 11.39 -33.14
C SER A 25 -18.15 10.86 -31.78
N ASN A 26 -18.46 9.56 -31.62
CA ASN A 26 -18.83 8.94 -30.36
C ASN A 26 -18.19 7.54 -30.12
N ALA A 27 -17.30 7.07 -30.99
CA ALA A 27 -16.68 5.77 -30.84
C ALA A 27 -15.68 5.83 -29.67
N GLY A 28 -16.04 5.21 -28.55
CA GLY A 28 -15.18 5.06 -27.40
C GLY A 28 -15.38 6.07 -26.27
N HIS A 29 -16.35 6.98 -26.39
CA HIS A 29 -16.77 7.83 -25.29
C HIS A 29 -17.92 7.16 -24.52
N ILE A 30 -17.82 7.18 -23.20
CA ILE A 30 -18.91 6.80 -22.30
C ILE A 30 -19.15 7.91 -21.29
N THR A 31 -20.34 7.98 -20.76
CA THR A 31 -20.69 8.92 -19.68
C THR A 31 -20.29 8.35 -18.32
N LEU A 32 -20.19 9.22 -17.31
CA LEU A 32 -19.95 8.79 -15.93
C LEU A 32 -21.06 7.85 -15.42
N ASP A 33 -22.31 8.11 -15.81
CA ASP A 33 -23.44 7.26 -15.42
C ASP A 33 -23.36 5.87 -16.05
N GLU A 34 -22.96 5.78 -17.31
CA GLU A 34 -22.71 4.50 -17.99
C GLU A 34 -21.53 3.76 -17.39
N LEU A 35 -20.44 4.47 -17.00
CA LEU A 35 -19.31 3.89 -16.30
C LEU A 35 -19.77 3.29 -14.98
N LYS A 36 -20.52 4.04 -14.17
CA LYS A 36 -21.07 3.54 -12.90
C LYS A 36 -22.03 2.37 -13.10
N ALA A 37 -22.90 2.42 -14.09
CA ALA A 37 -23.86 1.34 -14.39
C ALA A 37 -23.17 0.02 -14.82
N LYS A 38 -21.98 0.12 -15.43
CA LYS A 38 -21.19 -1.04 -15.88
C LYS A 38 -20.13 -1.47 -14.86
N SER A 39 -20.06 -0.82 -13.71
CA SER A 39 -19.07 -1.10 -12.66
C SER A 39 -19.75 -1.55 -11.39
N THR A 40 -19.13 -2.51 -10.70
CA THR A 40 -19.61 -3.05 -9.43
C THR A 40 -18.51 -3.03 -8.39
N VAL A 41 -18.89 -2.69 -7.15
CA VAL A 41 -18.04 -2.83 -5.98
C VAL A 41 -18.82 -3.63 -4.94
N THR A 42 -18.26 -4.74 -4.51
CA THR A 42 -18.88 -5.66 -3.56
C THR A 42 -17.93 -5.98 -2.42
N VAL A 43 -18.50 -6.39 -1.30
CA VAL A 43 -17.76 -6.96 -0.16
C VAL A 43 -18.26 -8.39 0.03
N ASP A 44 -17.36 -9.30 0.31
CA ASP A 44 -17.72 -10.67 0.64
C ASP A 44 -18.62 -10.74 1.88
N LYS A 45 -19.18 -11.92 2.17
CA LYS A 45 -20.06 -12.10 3.30
C LYS A 45 -19.44 -13.06 4.30
N ALA A 46 -19.51 -12.64 5.56
CA ALA A 46 -19.17 -13.47 6.70
C ALA A 46 -20.30 -14.50 7.00
N ALA A 47 -19.99 -15.51 7.79
CA ALA A 47 -20.97 -16.50 8.23
C ALA A 47 -22.11 -15.88 9.07
N SER A 48 -21.86 -14.75 9.72
CA SER A 48 -22.85 -13.95 10.43
C SER A 48 -23.85 -13.25 9.53
N GLY A 49 -23.60 -13.21 8.20
CA GLY A 49 -24.36 -12.44 7.21
C GLY A 49 -23.91 -10.99 7.06
N GLN A 50 -23.00 -10.51 7.90
CA GLN A 50 -22.40 -9.19 7.76
C GLN A 50 -21.44 -9.14 6.56
N ASN A 51 -21.02 -7.93 6.17
CA ASN A 51 -19.94 -7.78 5.21
C ASN A 51 -18.65 -8.32 5.81
N GLY A 52 -17.90 -9.07 5.02
CA GLY A 52 -16.54 -9.48 5.34
C GLY A 52 -15.54 -8.34 5.19
N ASN A 53 -14.30 -8.68 4.88
CA ASN A 53 -13.21 -7.70 4.72
C ASN A 53 -12.55 -7.75 3.33
N VAL A 54 -13.14 -8.43 2.37
CA VAL A 54 -12.59 -8.54 1.02
C VAL A 54 -13.44 -7.72 0.05
N ILE A 55 -12.89 -6.60 -0.42
CA ILE A 55 -13.50 -5.75 -1.44
C ILE A 55 -13.15 -6.33 -2.81
N SER A 56 -14.16 -6.50 -3.65
CA SER A 56 -14.03 -6.90 -5.06
C SER A 56 -14.67 -5.86 -5.96
N CYS A 57 -13.92 -5.44 -6.98
CA CYS A 57 -14.32 -4.44 -7.95
C CYS A 57 -14.26 -5.04 -9.35
N GLU A 58 -15.21 -4.67 -10.20
CA GLU A 58 -15.23 -5.08 -11.61
C GLU A 58 -15.88 -3.99 -12.45
N THR A 59 -15.37 -3.77 -13.67
CA THR A 59 -16.02 -2.97 -14.68
C THR A 59 -16.10 -3.70 -16.02
N LEU A 60 -17.27 -3.64 -16.65
CA LEU A 60 -17.52 -4.13 -18.00
C LEU A 60 -17.52 -2.96 -19.01
N ALA A 61 -17.15 -1.77 -18.58
CA ALA A 61 -17.03 -0.61 -19.47
C ALA A 61 -15.80 -0.79 -20.41
N PRO A 62 -15.89 -0.32 -21.67
CA PRO A 62 -14.78 -0.42 -22.63
C PRO A 62 -13.74 0.69 -22.38
N VAL A 63 -13.07 0.63 -21.25
CA VAL A 63 -12.10 1.62 -20.77
C VAL A 63 -10.84 0.96 -20.25
N VAL A 64 -9.75 1.71 -20.12
CA VAL A 64 -8.63 1.30 -19.29
C VAL A 64 -8.95 1.69 -17.86
N ALA A 65 -9.21 0.70 -17.02
CA ALA A 65 -9.64 0.89 -15.65
C ALA A 65 -8.47 0.92 -14.68
N LYS A 66 -8.49 1.88 -13.77
CA LYS A 66 -7.57 1.98 -12.62
C LYS A 66 -8.40 2.12 -11.34
N TRP A 67 -8.40 1.08 -10.54
CA TRP A 67 -9.08 1.05 -9.24
C TRP A 67 -8.14 1.50 -8.13
N ASN A 68 -8.62 2.38 -7.26
CA ASN A 68 -7.97 2.68 -5.98
C ASN A 68 -8.82 2.09 -4.86
N ILE A 69 -8.26 1.11 -4.14
CA ILE A 69 -8.90 0.44 -3.01
C ILE A 69 -8.03 0.64 -1.77
N GLY A 70 -8.44 1.53 -0.88
CA GLY A 70 -7.69 1.84 0.34
C GLY A 70 -6.23 2.22 0.06
N GLY A 71 -6.01 3.15 -0.87
CA GLY A 71 -4.70 3.68 -1.24
C GLY A 71 -3.88 2.82 -2.22
N LYS A 72 -4.26 1.57 -2.49
CA LYS A 72 -3.57 0.72 -3.47
C LYS A 72 -4.24 0.82 -4.83
N GLU A 73 -3.44 1.07 -5.87
CA GLU A 73 -3.91 1.16 -7.26
C GLU A 73 -3.79 -0.20 -7.98
N PHE A 74 -4.79 -0.50 -8.82
CA PHE A 74 -4.86 -1.70 -9.65
C PHE A 74 -5.27 -1.30 -11.06
N ILE A 75 -4.41 -1.53 -12.04
CA ILE A 75 -4.71 -1.28 -13.47
C ILE A 75 -5.24 -2.58 -14.06
N ALA A 76 -6.54 -2.80 -13.94
CA ALA A 76 -7.24 -3.97 -14.44
C ALA A 76 -8.75 -3.73 -14.46
N ASN A 77 -9.48 -4.48 -15.27
CA ASN A 77 -10.96 -4.44 -15.27
C ASN A 77 -11.57 -5.03 -14.00
N ALA A 78 -10.85 -5.91 -13.32
CA ALA A 78 -11.25 -6.47 -12.04
C ALA A 78 -10.09 -6.37 -11.04
N ALA A 79 -10.42 -6.05 -9.79
CA ALA A 79 -9.49 -5.94 -8.69
C ALA A 79 -10.08 -6.51 -7.41
N LYS A 80 -9.23 -7.03 -6.55
CA LYS A 80 -9.63 -7.56 -5.24
C LYS A 80 -8.60 -7.19 -4.20
N LYS A 81 -9.06 -6.76 -3.01
CA LYS A 81 -8.18 -6.42 -1.89
C LYS A 81 -8.82 -6.77 -0.56
N LYS A 82 -8.01 -7.34 0.34
CA LYS A 82 -8.35 -7.48 1.76
C LYS A 82 -8.17 -6.14 2.45
N MET A 83 -9.06 -5.82 3.36
CA MET A 83 -9.05 -4.55 4.08
C MET A 83 -9.12 -4.79 5.58
N LYS A 84 -8.64 -3.83 6.36
CA LYS A 84 -8.96 -3.75 7.79
C LYS A 84 -10.45 -3.46 7.98
N LEU A 85 -10.97 -3.67 9.19
CA LEU A 85 -12.34 -3.26 9.50
C LEU A 85 -12.48 -1.74 9.40
N GLY A 86 -13.55 -1.27 8.80
CA GLY A 86 -13.76 0.15 8.57
C GLY A 86 -14.71 0.43 7.41
N GLU A 87 -14.85 1.70 7.08
CA GLU A 87 -15.63 2.18 5.95
C GLU A 87 -14.72 2.86 4.93
N TYR A 88 -14.90 2.54 3.67
CA TYR A 88 -14.02 2.94 2.59
C TYR A 88 -14.78 3.57 1.44
N THR A 89 -14.09 4.43 0.70
CA THR A 89 -14.48 4.86 -0.64
C THR A 89 -13.56 4.17 -1.64
N VAL A 90 -14.14 3.47 -2.61
CA VAL A 90 -13.40 2.92 -3.73
C VAL A 90 -13.51 3.90 -4.90
N ILE A 91 -12.39 4.14 -5.59
CA ILE A 91 -12.33 5.08 -6.72
C ILE A 91 -11.95 4.29 -7.98
N LEU A 92 -12.72 4.50 -9.05
CA LEU A 92 -12.41 4.04 -10.38
C LEU A 92 -12.04 5.23 -11.26
N THR A 93 -10.79 5.30 -11.68
CA THR A 93 -10.34 6.17 -12.76
C THR A 93 -10.37 5.39 -14.06
N ALA A 94 -11.09 5.87 -15.04
CA ALA A 94 -11.32 5.20 -16.31
C ALA A 94 -10.87 6.07 -17.48
N LEU A 95 -9.92 5.58 -18.29
CA LEU A 95 -9.48 6.24 -19.52
C LEU A 95 -10.27 5.67 -20.69
N CYS A 96 -11.06 6.50 -21.34
CA CYS A 96 -11.84 6.17 -22.53
C CYS A 96 -10.96 6.11 -23.78
N ALA A 97 -11.43 5.47 -24.85
CA ALA A 97 -10.67 5.35 -26.10
C ALA A 97 -10.46 6.70 -26.81
N ASP A 98 -11.30 7.69 -26.55
CA ASP A 98 -11.15 9.08 -27.03
C ASP A 98 -10.16 9.92 -26.22
N GLY A 99 -9.52 9.33 -25.19
CA GLY A 99 -8.59 10.00 -24.29
C GLY A 99 -9.26 10.73 -23.11
N THR A 100 -10.57 10.70 -23.00
CA THR A 100 -11.28 11.29 -21.85
C THR A 100 -11.06 10.45 -20.60
N GLU A 101 -10.75 11.10 -19.49
CA GLU A 101 -10.65 10.48 -18.18
C GLU A 101 -11.93 10.73 -17.37
N LEU A 102 -12.50 9.68 -16.81
CA LEU A 102 -13.66 9.72 -15.94
C LEU A 102 -13.29 9.18 -14.56
N VAL A 103 -13.83 9.79 -13.51
CA VAL A 103 -13.61 9.34 -12.13
C VAL A 103 -14.96 9.02 -11.50
N ALA A 104 -15.13 7.77 -11.11
CA ALA A 104 -16.31 7.27 -10.40
C ALA A 104 -15.95 6.91 -8.96
N GLU A 105 -16.71 7.43 -8.01
CA GLU A 105 -16.56 7.11 -6.60
C GLU A 105 -17.68 6.18 -6.12
N PHE A 106 -17.30 5.22 -5.29
CA PHE A 106 -18.18 4.25 -4.63
C PHE A 106 -17.99 4.36 -3.11
N PRO A 107 -18.68 5.29 -2.45
CA PRO A 107 -18.55 5.52 -1.00
C PRO A 107 -19.34 4.49 -0.18
N GLY A 108 -19.09 4.45 1.13
CA GLY A 108 -19.87 3.65 2.07
C GLY A 108 -19.60 2.14 2.00
N ILE A 109 -18.46 1.74 1.46
CA ILE A 109 -18.05 0.32 1.39
C ILE A 109 -17.57 -0.10 2.78
N LYS A 110 -18.39 -0.84 3.50
CA LYS A 110 -18.12 -1.22 4.89
C LYS A 110 -17.56 -2.64 4.98
N CYS A 111 -16.37 -2.77 5.57
CA CYS A 111 -15.79 -4.02 6.05
C CYS A 111 -16.11 -4.17 7.56
N ALA A 112 -16.87 -5.19 7.93
CA ALA A 112 -17.43 -5.31 9.27
C ALA A 112 -16.91 -6.52 10.06
N GLU A 113 -16.44 -7.56 9.37
CA GLU A 113 -15.93 -8.79 9.98
C GLU A 113 -14.72 -9.30 9.18
N ILE A 114 -13.71 -9.85 9.85
CA ILE A 114 -12.55 -10.45 9.19
C ILE A 114 -12.93 -11.86 8.70
N THR A 115 -13.06 -12.01 7.40
CA THR A 115 -13.32 -13.29 6.71
C THR A 115 -12.06 -13.88 6.10
N ASP A 116 -11.13 -13.00 5.69
CA ASP A 116 -9.83 -13.38 5.15
C ASP A 116 -8.75 -12.52 5.83
N PRO A 117 -8.02 -13.07 6.81
CA PRO A 117 -7.01 -12.32 7.54
C PRO A 117 -5.96 -11.71 6.64
N LEU A 118 -5.54 -10.48 6.97
CA LEU A 118 -4.39 -9.84 6.33
C LEU A 118 -3.12 -10.63 6.64
N GLN A 119 -2.22 -10.67 5.68
CA GLN A 119 -0.92 -11.29 5.86
C GLN A 119 0.01 -10.31 6.57
N LYS A 120 0.68 -10.79 7.63
CA LYS A 120 1.75 -10.04 8.28
C LYS A 120 3.03 -10.15 7.48
N ILE A 121 3.61 -9.03 7.13
CA ILE A 121 4.92 -8.94 6.48
C ILE A 121 5.90 -8.39 7.51
N TYR A 122 6.76 -9.27 8.01
CA TYR A 122 7.71 -8.93 9.06
C TYR A 122 8.92 -8.17 8.50
N ILE A 123 9.29 -7.08 9.17
CA ILE A 123 10.50 -6.31 8.94
C ILE A 123 11.54 -6.69 10.00
N TYR A 124 11.06 -6.99 11.21
CA TYR A 124 11.89 -7.42 12.34
C TYR A 124 11.15 -8.48 13.16
N GLY A 125 11.87 -9.45 13.70
CA GLY A 125 11.29 -10.55 14.49
C GLY A 125 10.47 -11.53 13.66
N GLU A 126 9.92 -12.54 14.28
CA GLU A 126 9.10 -13.66 13.71
C GLU A 126 9.46 -14.17 12.31
N ASP A 127 10.56 -13.79 11.77
CA ASP A 127 11.06 -14.30 10.50
C ASP A 127 12.07 -15.41 10.73
N PRO A 128 12.28 -16.26 9.74
CA PRO A 128 13.28 -17.33 9.75
C PRO A 128 14.69 -16.90 10.16
N ALA A 129 15.02 -15.64 10.09
CA ALA A 129 16.28 -15.09 10.57
C ALA A 129 16.44 -15.09 12.11
N SER A 130 15.40 -15.40 12.87
CA SER A 130 15.44 -15.50 14.34
C SER A 130 16.06 -14.28 15.04
N GLN A 131 15.61 -13.10 14.68
CA GLN A 131 16.06 -11.88 15.35
C GLN A 131 15.54 -11.86 16.79
N PRO A 132 16.42 -11.68 17.80
CA PRO A 132 16.01 -11.69 19.20
C PRO A 132 15.18 -10.44 19.51
N PRO A 133 14.34 -10.49 20.56
CA PRO A 133 13.66 -9.30 21.05
C PRO A 133 14.66 -8.16 21.32
N PHE A 134 14.26 -6.94 20.95
CA PHE A 134 15.11 -5.77 21.04
C PHE A 134 14.63 -4.83 22.14
N LYS A 135 15.57 -4.33 22.94
CA LYS A 135 15.29 -3.30 23.96
C LYS A 135 15.78 -1.96 23.46
N PRO A 136 14.90 -1.13 22.87
CA PRO A 136 15.27 0.20 22.46
C PRO A 136 15.52 1.08 23.68
N GLY A 137 16.56 1.90 23.60
CA GLY A 137 16.86 2.89 24.64
C GLY A 137 16.75 4.31 24.13
N ALA A 138 16.94 5.25 25.03
CA ALA A 138 17.11 6.66 24.69
C ALA A 138 18.48 6.86 24.06
N TRP A 139 18.55 7.41 22.86
CA TRP A 139 19.77 7.78 22.14
C TRP A 139 20.43 6.72 21.24
N ASN A 140 20.83 7.21 20.13
CA ASN A 140 21.59 6.65 18.98
C ASN A 140 21.90 5.13 18.97
N ALA A 141 22.75 4.66 19.85
CA ALA A 141 23.20 3.26 19.84
C ALA A 141 22.13 2.27 20.32
N ALA A 142 21.11 2.77 21.02
CA ALA A 142 20.04 1.97 21.58
C ALA A 142 18.68 2.25 20.89
N ALA A 143 18.62 3.17 19.93
CA ALA A 143 17.42 3.39 19.11
C ALA A 143 17.25 2.24 18.13
N MET A 144 16.00 1.87 17.86
CA MET A 144 15.68 0.97 16.78
C MET A 144 15.74 1.72 15.45
N ARG A 145 16.64 1.36 14.56
CA ARG A 145 16.91 2.07 13.30
C ARG A 145 16.66 1.18 12.10
N PHE A 146 15.87 1.66 11.16
CA PHE A 146 15.77 1.11 9.82
C PHE A 146 16.49 2.05 8.85
N SER A 147 17.56 1.58 8.24
CA SER A 147 18.49 2.41 7.48
C SER A 147 18.95 1.72 6.20
N ASP A 148 19.27 2.53 5.19
CA ASP A 148 19.97 2.08 3.99
C ASP A 148 21.50 2.09 4.15
N THR A 149 21.99 2.51 5.31
CA THR A 149 23.42 2.61 5.61
C THR A 149 23.95 1.29 6.12
N GLU A 150 25.05 0.83 5.53
CA GLU A 150 25.74 -0.39 5.95
C GLU A 150 26.12 -0.33 7.44
N GLY A 151 25.92 -1.46 8.14
CA GLY A 151 26.28 -1.58 9.56
C GLY A 151 25.21 -1.06 10.53
N GLN A 152 24.04 -0.71 10.09
CA GLN A 152 22.91 -0.40 10.97
C GLN A 152 22.25 -1.67 11.52
N HIS A 153 21.49 -1.51 12.61
CA HIS A 153 20.91 -2.63 13.35
C HIS A 153 19.84 -3.42 12.58
N PHE A 154 19.13 -2.76 11.66
CA PHE A 154 17.99 -3.31 10.94
C PHE A 154 18.09 -3.02 9.46
N PRO A 155 17.50 -3.87 8.60
CA PRO A 155 17.51 -3.65 7.18
C PRO A 155 16.73 -2.36 6.82
N TYR A 156 17.14 -1.75 5.73
CA TYR A 156 16.39 -0.64 5.12
C TYR A 156 14.97 -1.11 4.76
N LEU A 157 13.98 -0.29 5.09
CA LEU A 157 12.63 -0.49 4.62
C LEU A 157 12.60 -0.22 3.11
N SER A 158 12.01 -1.14 2.34
CA SER A 158 11.89 -0.98 0.90
C SER A 158 11.06 0.28 0.56
N ASP A 159 11.34 0.86 -0.59
CA ASP A 159 10.56 2.01 -1.09
C ASP A 159 9.06 1.69 -1.14
N GLU A 160 8.69 0.44 -1.42
CA GLU A 160 7.31 -0.02 -1.41
C GLU A 160 6.64 0.14 -0.04
N VAL A 161 7.36 -0.07 1.06
CA VAL A 161 6.83 0.12 2.42
C VAL A 161 6.59 1.60 2.69
N TYR A 162 7.53 2.47 2.35
CA TYR A 162 7.37 3.92 2.54
C TYR A 162 6.31 4.50 1.61
N TRP A 163 6.41 4.24 0.31
CA TRP A 163 5.50 4.77 -0.70
C TRP A 163 4.08 4.22 -0.62
N GLY A 164 3.91 3.03 -0.06
CA GLY A 164 2.59 2.46 0.17
C GLY A 164 1.83 3.09 1.33
N PHE A 165 2.37 4.08 2.03
CA PHE A 165 1.78 4.71 3.22
C PHE A 165 1.31 3.67 4.24
N LYS A 166 2.14 2.65 4.45
CA LYS A 166 1.82 1.52 5.32
C LYS A 166 1.74 1.97 6.77
N THR A 167 0.88 1.32 7.52
CA THR A 167 0.94 1.37 8.98
C THR A 167 1.91 0.29 9.45
N LEU A 168 3.01 0.69 10.08
CA LEU A 168 3.87 -0.24 10.79
C LEU A 168 3.22 -0.62 12.12
N ILE A 169 3.34 -1.87 12.49
CA ILE A 169 2.88 -2.39 13.77
C ILE A 169 4.09 -2.89 14.52
N MET A 170 4.35 -2.27 15.68
CA MET A 170 5.39 -2.67 16.61
C MET A 170 4.75 -3.50 17.72
N ASP A 171 5.04 -4.80 17.77
CA ASP A 171 4.57 -5.67 18.84
C ASP A 171 5.54 -5.61 20.02
N VAL A 172 5.01 -5.28 21.19
CA VAL A 172 5.79 -4.92 22.38
C VAL A 172 5.39 -5.77 23.57
N SER A 173 6.37 -6.12 24.37
CA SER A 173 6.18 -6.67 25.74
C SER A 173 6.94 -5.86 26.78
N ASP A 174 6.63 -6.10 28.04
CA ASP A 174 7.29 -5.49 29.20
C ASP A 174 7.27 -3.95 29.19
N ALA A 175 6.27 -3.34 28.53
CA ALA A 175 6.12 -1.89 28.55
C ALA A 175 5.74 -1.41 29.95
N THR A 176 6.55 -0.48 30.49
CA THR A 176 6.21 0.21 31.75
C THR A 176 5.06 1.18 31.53
N ALA A 177 4.35 1.55 32.59
CA ALA A 177 3.16 2.39 32.50
C ALA A 177 3.43 3.81 31.97
N ASP A 178 4.66 4.27 32.08
CA ASP A 178 5.14 5.58 31.60
C ASP A 178 5.93 5.47 30.28
N CYS A 179 5.90 4.32 29.63
CA CYS A 179 6.65 4.12 28.41
C CYS A 179 6.12 5.00 27.27
N THR A 180 7.01 5.82 26.73
CA THR A 180 6.73 6.65 25.55
C THR A 180 7.86 6.55 24.55
N MET A 181 7.52 6.70 23.27
CA MET A 181 8.50 6.73 22.20
C MET A 181 8.44 8.01 21.38
N MET A 182 9.53 8.27 20.68
CA MET A 182 9.63 9.24 19.60
C MET A 182 9.98 8.51 18.30
N VAL A 183 9.36 8.97 17.22
CA VAL A 183 9.65 8.52 15.85
C VAL A 183 10.21 9.69 15.09
N HIS A 184 11.40 9.55 14.54
CA HIS A 184 12.09 10.61 13.82
C HIS A 184 12.97 10.04 12.69
N ASN A 185 13.53 10.93 11.85
CA ASN A 185 14.58 10.50 10.94
C ASN A 185 15.93 10.41 11.67
N GLY A 186 16.85 9.62 11.11
CA GLY A 186 18.13 9.29 11.72
C GLY A 186 19.06 10.47 12.02
N TRP A 187 18.80 11.62 11.43
CA TRP A 187 19.61 12.83 11.58
C TRP A 187 18.94 13.90 12.46
N TRP A 188 17.83 13.55 13.12
CA TRP A 188 17.11 14.46 14.01
C TRP A 188 16.58 15.73 13.32
N SER A 189 16.58 15.77 12.01
CA SER A 189 16.06 16.92 11.27
C SER A 189 14.55 17.00 11.32
N ASN A 190 13.87 15.84 11.39
CA ASN A 190 12.42 15.78 11.47
C ASN A 190 11.98 14.76 12.54
N THR A 191 11.15 15.22 13.46
CA THR A 191 10.42 14.39 14.41
C THR A 191 8.98 14.26 13.90
N TYR A 192 8.55 13.04 13.63
CA TYR A 192 7.21 12.76 13.10
C TYR A 192 6.19 12.56 14.21
N TYR A 193 6.59 11.83 15.24
CA TYR A 193 5.77 11.57 16.41
C TYR A 193 6.61 11.76 17.66
N ASP A 194 6.05 12.43 18.66
CA ASP A 194 6.72 12.67 19.92
C ASP A 194 5.81 12.28 21.09
N ASN A 195 6.42 11.69 22.13
CA ASN A 195 5.70 11.23 23.32
C ASN A 195 4.52 10.28 23.04
N VAL A 196 4.67 9.40 22.04
CA VAL A 196 3.66 8.39 21.74
C VAL A 196 3.64 7.35 22.85
N PRO A 197 2.49 7.12 23.52
CA PRO A 197 2.41 6.06 24.50
C PRO A 197 2.69 4.69 23.87
N VAL A 198 3.47 3.87 24.57
CA VAL A 198 3.78 2.49 24.18
C VAL A 198 3.13 1.55 25.17
N VAL A 199 2.36 0.58 24.67
CA VAL A 199 1.65 -0.39 25.48
C VAL A 199 2.02 -1.81 25.08
N ASN A 200 1.80 -2.78 25.95
CA ASN A 200 1.99 -4.19 25.60
C ASN A 200 1.05 -4.61 24.46
N GLY A 201 1.58 -5.39 23.53
CA GLY A 201 0.89 -5.79 22.31
C GLY A 201 1.19 -4.86 21.13
N PRO A 202 0.30 -4.81 20.11
CA PRO A 202 0.51 -4.06 18.89
C PRO A 202 0.38 -2.54 19.11
N ASN A 203 1.38 -1.80 18.66
CA ASN A 203 1.40 -0.34 18.62
C ASN A 203 1.50 0.10 17.16
N GLU A 204 0.53 0.85 16.68
CA GLU A 204 0.46 1.29 15.28
C GLU A 204 1.21 2.60 15.06
N ILE A 205 2.01 2.65 14.00
CA ILE A 205 2.78 3.82 13.57
C ILE A 205 2.44 4.07 12.10
N GLN A 206 1.71 5.15 11.83
CA GLN A 206 1.32 5.49 10.48
C GLN A 206 2.50 6.11 9.72
N LEU A 207 2.90 5.51 8.60
CA LEU A 207 3.83 6.13 7.65
C LEU A 207 3.06 7.06 6.73
N THR A 208 3.22 8.37 6.95
CA THR A 208 2.58 9.39 6.12
C THR A 208 3.41 9.66 4.85
N GLU A 209 2.85 10.42 3.92
CA GLU A 209 3.56 10.85 2.72
C GLU A 209 4.84 11.65 3.05
N ASP A 210 4.80 12.49 4.08
CA ASP A 210 5.95 13.27 4.50
C ASP A 210 7.06 12.37 5.05
N ILE A 211 6.70 11.38 5.87
CA ILE A 211 7.65 10.37 6.38
C ILE A 211 8.26 9.59 5.22
N ALA A 212 7.44 9.15 4.26
CA ALA A 212 7.90 8.41 3.10
C ALA A 212 8.92 9.22 2.28
N LYS A 213 8.62 10.49 2.01
CA LYS A 213 9.53 11.40 1.28
C LYS A 213 10.83 11.65 2.03
N ASP A 214 10.76 11.85 3.34
CA ASP A 214 11.95 12.10 4.16
C ASP A 214 12.84 10.87 4.30
N CYS A 215 12.24 9.69 4.32
CA CYS A 215 12.95 8.41 4.44
C CYS A 215 13.30 7.78 3.09
N GLU A 216 13.02 8.46 1.99
CA GLU A 216 13.34 7.99 0.65
C GLU A 216 14.86 7.85 0.46
N LYS A 217 15.27 6.71 -0.10
CA LYS A 217 16.67 6.42 -0.38
C LYS A 217 17.28 7.50 -1.29
N GLY A 218 18.42 8.02 -0.86
CA GLY A 218 19.14 9.04 -1.61
C GLY A 218 18.61 10.48 -1.43
N ASN A 219 17.53 10.69 -0.73
CA ASN A 219 17.02 12.02 -0.44
C ASN A 219 18.01 12.81 0.43
N GLY A 220 18.66 13.82 -0.16
CA GLY A 220 19.58 14.73 0.53
C GLY A 220 20.93 14.13 0.93
N GLY A 221 21.28 12.93 0.50
CA GLY A 221 22.59 12.31 0.73
C GLY A 221 22.91 11.99 2.19
N GLN A 222 21.93 12.00 3.06
CA GLN A 222 22.11 11.82 4.48
C GLN A 222 21.30 10.64 4.96
N GLY A 223 21.81 9.44 4.91
CA GLY A 223 21.15 8.21 5.32
C GLY A 223 19.78 8.41 6.00
N LYS A 224 18.72 8.16 5.28
CA LYS A 224 17.36 8.48 5.74
C LYS A 224 16.82 7.32 6.54
N ASP A 225 17.25 7.28 7.77
CA ASP A 225 16.82 6.26 8.71
C ASP A 225 15.47 6.66 9.30
N LEU A 226 14.57 5.70 9.39
CA LEU A 226 13.43 5.78 10.31
C LEU A 226 13.89 5.25 11.67
N GLN A 227 13.75 6.05 12.71
CA GLN A 227 14.20 5.68 14.05
C GLN A 227 13.06 5.74 15.06
N PHE A 228 13.06 4.72 15.93
CA PHE A 228 12.21 4.63 17.11
C PHE A 228 13.10 4.65 18.34
N LEU A 229 12.90 5.60 19.22
CA LEU A 229 13.59 5.65 20.50
C LEU A 229 12.63 5.84 21.67
N ILE A 230 12.98 5.25 22.78
CA ILE A 230 12.21 5.37 24.02
C ILE A 230 12.61 6.65 24.73
N LYS A 231 11.64 7.49 25.05
CA LYS A 231 11.85 8.75 25.76
C LYS A 231 11.71 8.60 27.27
N SER A 232 10.78 7.77 27.70
CA SER A 232 10.55 7.42 29.12
C SER A 232 10.14 5.97 29.24
N GLY A 233 10.35 5.40 30.41
CA GLY A 233 10.05 4.01 30.68
C GLY A 233 10.91 3.03 29.90
N ASP A 234 10.48 1.78 29.89
CA ASP A 234 11.14 0.66 29.23
C ASP A 234 10.14 -0.19 28.46
N CYS A 235 10.60 -0.86 27.42
CA CYS A 235 9.84 -1.90 26.73
C CYS A 235 10.77 -2.88 26.00
N THR A 236 10.19 -3.98 25.54
CA THR A 236 10.84 -4.95 24.65
C THR A 236 10.07 -5.03 23.35
N VAL A 237 10.71 -4.75 22.21
CA VAL A 237 10.14 -4.93 20.89
C VAL A 237 10.35 -6.37 20.44
N ASN A 238 9.27 -7.10 20.25
CA ASN A 238 9.29 -8.49 19.81
C ASN A 238 9.35 -8.60 18.30
N SER A 239 8.57 -7.77 17.61
CA SER A 239 8.55 -7.74 16.14
C SER A 239 8.07 -6.37 15.63
N VAL A 240 8.41 -6.09 14.38
CA VAL A 240 7.84 -4.98 13.59
C VAL A 240 7.37 -5.54 12.26
N TYR A 241 6.14 -5.27 11.89
CA TYR A 241 5.53 -5.75 10.66
C TYR A 241 4.52 -4.75 10.12
N TYR A 242 4.05 -4.97 8.91
CA TYR A 242 2.84 -4.35 8.35
C TYR A 242 1.91 -5.45 7.83
N GLU A 243 0.67 -5.08 7.54
CA GLU A 243 -0.35 -6.03 7.11
C GLU A 243 -0.86 -5.70 5.70
N GLU A 244 -0.91 -6.74 4.83
CA GLU A 244 -1.46 -6.68 3.47
C GLU A 244 -2.54 -7.73 3.20
#